data_bad6d6b964217b85e5814b2e161e0e66
#
_entry.id   bad6d6b964217b85e5814b2e161e0e66
#
_cell.length_a   1.000
_cell.length_b   1.000
_cell.length_c   1.000
_cell.angle_alpha   90.00
_cell.angle_beta   90.00
_cell.angle_gamma   90.00
#
_symmetry.space_group_name_H-M   'P 1'
#
loop_
_entity.id
_entity.type
_entity.pdbx_description
1 polymer ?
#
loop_
_entity_poly.entity_id
_entity_poly.type
_entity_poly.pdbx_seq_one_letter_code
_entity_poly.pdbx_strand_id
1 'polypeptide(L)'
;GATEVVATDVTDQTLARVRQVGADHTVNVATHPDGLDGYKADKGYFDVLIEASGNAQALRAGFDVLKPRGIIVQVGTGGEISIPLNVLVAKEFDLRGSFRFHEEFALAVELMNKGLVDVKPLISHSLPYTQFEEAFALAADRHQSMKVQLTFA
;
A
#
# COMPACT_ATOMS: atom_id res chain seq x y z
N GLY A 1 -16.08 2.40 -6.67
CA GLY A 1 -14.76 1.80 -6.51
C GLY A 1 -13.79 2.33 -7.58
N ALA A 2 -12.52 1.97 -7.45
CA ALA A 2 -11.54 2.24 -8.50
C ALA A 2 -11.84 1.39 -9.74
N THR A 3 -11.56 1.93 -10.92
CA THR A 3 -11.69 1.21 -12.20
C THR A 3 -10.45 0.38 -12.50
N GLU A 4 -9.31 0.76 -11.94
CA GLU A 4 -8.03 0.07 -12.04
C GLU A 4 -7.21 0.31 -10.78
N VAL A 5 -6.56 -0.73 -10.27
CA VAL A 5 -5.67 -0.69 -9.11
C VAL A 5 -4.31 -1.26 -9.51
N VAL A 6 -3.28 -0.43 -9.47
CA VAL A 6 -1.89 -0.85 -9.66
C VAL A 6 -1.17 -0.80 -8.33
N ALA A 7 -0.61 -1.93 -7.90
CA ALA A 7 0.15 -2.01 -6.66
C ALA A 7 1.65 -2.19 -6.94
N THR A 8 2.47 -1.50 -6.17
CA THR A 8 3.94 -1.62 -6.23
C THR A 8 4.50 -2.10 -4.91
N ASP A 9 5.49 -2.96 -4.96
CA ASP A 9 6.28 -3.40 -3.80
C ASP A 9 7.67 -3.82 -4.27
N VAL A 10 8.55 -4.12 -3.34
CA VAL A 10 9.89 -4.65 -3.60
C VAL A 10 9.95 -6.18 -3.45
N THR A 11 8.86 -6.82 -3.00
CA THR A 11 8.77 -8.27 -2.76
C THR A 11 7.67 -8.91 -3.59
N ASP A 12 8.03 -9.96 -4.33
CA ASP A 12 7.07 -10.68 -5.19
C ASP A 12 5.98 -11.38 -4.38
N GLN A 13 6.31 -11.81 -3.15
CA GLN A 13 5.34 -12.47 -2.28
C GLN A 13 4.22 -11.52 -1.85
N THR A 14 4.54 -10.26 -1.49
CA THR A 14 3.55 -9.24 -1.21
C THR A 14 2.66 -9.01 -2.43
N LEU A 15 3.28 -8.84 -3.61
CA LEU A 15 2.56 -8.60 -4.86
C LEU A 15 1.63 -9.75 -5.25
N ALA A 16 2.05 -11.00 -5.02
CA ALA A 16 1.19 -12.17 -5.25
C ALA A 16 -0.08 -12.15 -4.37
N ARG A 17 0.04 -11.71 -3.12
CA ARG A 17 -1.11 -11.58 -2.20
C ARG A 17 -2.02 -10.40 -2.56
N VAL A 18 -1.43 -9.28 -2.95
CA VAL A 18 -2.19 -8.08 -3.34
C VAL A 18 -3.07 -8.36 -4.56
N ARG A 19 -2.62 -9.20 -5.50
CA ARG A 19 -3.47 -9.68 -6.60
C ARG A 19 -4.70 -10.44 -6.13
N GLN A 20 -4.58 -11.23 -5.06
CA GLN A 20 -5.70 -12.01 -4.51
C GLN A 20 -6.78 -11.13 -3.88
N VAL A 21 -6.45 -9.91 -3.49
CA VAL A 21 -7.38 -8.95 -2.87
C VAL A 21 -7.79 -7.82 -3.82
N GLY A 22 -7.51 -7.95 -5.12
CA GLY A 22 -8.13 -7.11 -6.13
C GLY A 22 -7.22 -6.10 -6.84
N ALA A 23 -5.89 -6.21 -6.74
CA ALA A 23 -5.03 -5.42 -7.62
C ALA A 23 -5.06 -5.98 -9.05
N ASP A 24 -5.34 -5.12 -10.02
CA ASP A 24 -5.37 -5.47 -11.44
C ASP A 24 -3.97 -5.70 -11.99
N HIS A 25 -3.03 -4.83 -11.59
CA HIS A 25 -1.62 -4.92 -11.98
C HIS A 25 -0.71 -4.81 -10.77
N THR A 26 0.45 -5.45 -10.87
CA THR A 26 1.48 -5.38 -9.83
C THR A 26 2.86 -5.17 -10.45
N VAL A 27 3.67 -4.31 -9.83
CA VAL A 27 5.02 -4.00 -10.28
C VAL A 27 6.01 -4.19 -9.13
N ASN A 28 6.96 -5.11 -9.30
CA ASN A 28 8.11 -5.20 -8.41
C ASN A 28 9.13 -4.14 -8.82
N VAL A 29 9.17 -3.02 -8.10
CA VAL A 29 10.04 -1.88 -8.44
C VAL A 29 11.51 -2.12 -8.13
N ALA A 30 11.86 -3.17 -7.40
CA ALA A 30 13.25 -3.57 -7.17
C ALA A 30 13.83 -4.32 -8.39
N THR A 31 13.02 -5.13 -9.06
CA THR A 31 13.43 -5.92 -10.23
C THR A 31 13.06 -5.25 -11.56
N HIS A 32 12.04 -4.41 -11.56
CA HIS A 32 11.56 -3.65 -12.71
C HIS A 32 11.41 -2.17 -12.35
N PRO A 33 12.52 -1.43 -12.22
CA PRO A 33 12.49 -0.02 -11.82
C PRO A 33 11.81 0.90 -12.85
N ASP A 34 11.71 0.46 -14.10
CA ASP A 34 11.02 1.10 -15.22
C ASP A 34 9.55 0.67 -15.39
N GLY A 35 9.07 -0.23 -14.53
CA GLY A 35 7.73 -0.82 -14.64
C GLY A 35 6.58 0.17 -14.53
N LEU A 36 6.85 1.39 -14.07
CA LEU A 36 5.86 2.48 -14.03
C LEU A 36 5.99 3.48 -15.18
N ASP A 37 6.96 3.32 -16.09
CA ASP A 37 7.24 4.33 -17.11
C ASP A 37 6.08 4.55 -18.09
N GLY A 38 5.34 3.49 -18.40
CA GLY A 38 4.15 3.60 -19.24
C GLY A 38 3.04 4.51 -18.67
N TYR A 39 3.03 4.72 -17.36
CA TYR A 39 2.05 5.57 -16.67
C TYR A 39 2.47 7.05 -16.54
N LYS A 40 3.69 7.42 -17.03
CA LYS A 40 4.21 8.79 -16.94
C LYS A 40 3.76 9.67 -18.08
N ALA A 41 3.22 9.08 -19.18
CA ALA A 41 2.76 9.81 -20.33
C ALA A 41 1.70 10.87 -19.94
N ASP A 42 1.59 11.93 -20.72
CA ASP A 42 0.58 13.00 -20.59
C ASP A 42 0.49 13.62 -19.18
N LYS A 43 1.64 13.72 -18.50
CA LYS A 43 1.80 14.24 -17.13
C LYS A 43 1.27 13.30 -16.02
N GLY A 44 1.02 12.05 -16.32
CA GLY A 44 0.57 11.03 -15.38
C GLY A 44 -0.75 10.37 -15.74
N TYR A 45 -1.03 9.27 -15.13
CA TYR A 45 -2.15 8.37 -15.46
C TYR A 45 -3.16 8.22 -14.33
N PHE A 46 -2.69 8.10 -13.08
CA PHE A 46 -3.54 7.80 -11.93
C PHE A 46 -4.21 9.05 -11.34
N ASP A 47 -5.39 8.87 -10.78
CA ASP A 47 -6.14 9.93 -10.09
C ASP A 47 -5.79 9.98 -8.60
N VAL A 48 -5.45 8.84 -7.99
CA VAL A 48 -5.15 8.71 -6.56
C VAL A 48 -3.88 7.87 -6.36
N LEU A 49 -3.00 8.35 -5.50
CA LEU A 49 -1.85 7.63 -4.97
C LEU A 49 -2.07 7.36 -3.48
N ILE A 50 -2.01 6.11 -3.06
CA ILE A 50 -1.95 5.73 -1.64
C ILE A 50 -0.51 5.31 -1.34
N GLU A 51 0.23 6.16 -0.64
CA GLU A 51 1.60 5.87 -0.23
C GLU A 51 1.58 5.23 1.16
N ALA A 52 1.87 3.93 1.22
CA ALA A 52 1.80 3.14 2.45
C ALA A 52 3.17 2.59 2.91
N SER A 53 4.24 2.87 2.18
CA SER A 53 5.58 2.36 2.50
C SER A 53 6.38 3.30 3.42
N GLY A 54 6.09 4.60 3.39
CA GLY A 54 6.90 5.63 4.04
C GLY A 54 8.27 5.86 3.38
N ASN A 55 8.44 5.38 2.13
CA ASN A 55 9.69 5.48 1.40
C ASN A 55 9.69 6.69 0.46
N ALA A 56 10.73 7.55 0.59
CA ALA A 56 10.84 8.76 -0.20
C ALA A 56 10.92 8.51 -1.72
N GLN A 57 11.54 7.40 -2.15
CA GLN A 57 11.64 7.06 -3.57
C GLN A 57 10.29 6.60 -4.12
N ALA A 58 9.52 5.83 -3.35
CA ALA A 58 8.18 5.40 -3.72
C ALA A 58 7.25 6.60 -3.88
N LEU A 59 7.28 7.54 -2.94
CA LEU A 59 6.50 8.78 -3.04
C LEU A 59 6.87 9.61 -4.27
N ARG A 60 8.17 9.77 -4.56
CA ARG A 60 8.64 10.51 -5.74
C ARG A 60 8.21 9.84 -7.05
N ALA A 61 8.35 8.52 -7.15
CA ALA A 61 7.88 7.77 -8.32
C ALA A 61 6.36 7.94 -8.51
N GLY A 62 5.60 8.00 -7.42
CA GLY A 62 4.18 8.28 -7.44
C GLY A 62 3.83 9.66 -8.02
N PHE A 63 4.63 10.70 -7.75
CA PHE A 63 4.43 12.03 -8.32
C PHE A 63 4.53 12.04 -9.85
N ASP A 64 5.39 11.18 -10.43
CA ASP A 64 5.58 11.12 -11.88
C ASP A 64 4.36 10.53 -12.59
N VAL A 65 3.71 9.55 -11.97
CA VAL A 65 2.59 8.79 -12.56
C VAL A 65 1.20 9.34 -12.19
N LEU A 66 1.13 10.30 -11.27
CA LEU A 66 -0.12 10.92 -10.84
C LEU A 66 -0.47 12.10 -11.77
N LYS A 67 -1.73 12.17 -12.25
CA LYS A 67 -2.26 13.26 -13.06
C LYS A 67 -2.22 14.60 -12.31
N PRO A 68 -2.17 15.72 -13.01
CA PRO A 68 -2.44 17.03 -12.39
C PRO A 68 -3.77 17.02 -11.61
N ARG A 69 -3.77 17.65 -10.44
CA ARG A 69 -4.87 17.70 -9.46
C ARG A 69 -5.21 16.33 -8.84
N GLY A 70 -4.29 15.35 -8.97
CA GLY A 70 -4.41 14.05 -8.32
C GLY A 70 -4.29 14.16 -6.81
N ILE A 71 -4.82 13.16 -6.11
CA ILE A 71 -4.83 13.08 -4.65
C ILE A 71 -3.74 12.13 -4.18
N ILE A 72 -2.94 12.57 -3.23
CA ILE A 72 -1.95 11.74 -2.55
C ILE A 72 -2.42 11.50 -1.11
N VAL A 73 -2.61 10.24 -0.75
CA VAL A 73 -2.89 9.83 0.63
C VAL A 73 -1.64 9.22 1.23
N GLN A 74 -0.99 9.96 2.13
CA GLN A 74 0.20 9.52 2.84
C GLN A 74 -0.20 8.74 4.09
N VAL A 75 -0.03 7.42 4.05
CA VAL A 75 -0.31 6.48 5.15
C VAL A 75 1.00 6.00 5.78
N GLY A 76 2.02 5.76 4.93
CA GLY A 76 3.33 5.29 5.37
C GLY A 76 4.05 6.35 6.21
N THR A 77 4.52 5.95 7.39
CA THR A 77 5.32 6.79 8.27
C THR A 77 6.80 6.42 8.14
N GLY A 78 7.55 7.24 7.44
CA GLY A 78 9.01 7.20 7.40
C GLY A 78 9.61 8.24 8.36
N GLY A 79 10.93 8.44 8.24
CA GLY A 79 11.58 9.61 8.85
C GLY A 79 11.29 10.90 8.07
N GLU A 80 12.06 11.93 8.33
CA GLU A 80 12.02 13.15 7.51
C GLU A 80 12.39 12.82 6.06
N ILE A 81 11.55 13.24 5.12
CA ILE A 81 11.76 13.04 3.69
C ILE A 81 11.68 14.37 2.95
N SER A 82 12.53 14.51 1.94
CA SER A 82 12.47 15.63 1.01
C SER A 82 11.54 15.29 -0.14
N ILE A 83 10.56 16.15 -0.39
CA ILE A 83 9.63 16.03 -1.52
C ILE A 83 9.90 17.16 -2.55
N PRO A 84 9.67 16.92 -3.85
CA PRO A 84 9.78 17.96 -4.88
C PRO A 84 8.58 18.91 -4.83
N LEU A 85 8.63 19.89 -3.93
CA LEU A 85 7.54 20.83 -3.70
C LEU A 85 7.13 21.59 -4.97
N ASN A 86 8.08 21.89 -5.85
CA ASN A 86 7.83 22.50 -7.14
C ASN A 86 6.92 21.64 -8.03
N VAL A 87 7.05 20.32 -8.00
CA VAL A 87 6.19 19.38 -8.74
C VAL A 87 4.79 19.34 -8.13
N LEU A 88 4.69 19.31 -6.79
CA LEU A 88 3.42 19.36 -6.07
C LEU A 88 2.64 20.61 -6.46
N VAL A 89 3.30 21.77 -6.50
CA VAL A 89 2.67 23.04 -6.91
C VAL A 89 2.32 23.03 -8.39
N ALA A 90 3.23 22.60 -9.27
CA ALA A 90 3.02 22.62 -10.72
C ALA A 90 1.91 21.67 -11.18
N LYS A 91 1.71 20.56 -10.48
CA LYS A 91 0.63 19.60 -10.74
C LYS A 91 -0.62 19.86 -9.88
N GLU A 92 -0.63 20.86 -9.00
CA GLU A 92 -1.75 21.18 -8.09
C GLU A 92 -2.21 19.95 -7.27
N PHE A 93 -1.27 19.18 -6.72
CA PHE A 93 -1.60 17.98 -5.96
C PHE A 93 -2.29 18.29 -4.64
N ASP A 94 -3.29 17.47 -4.29
CA ASP A 94 -3.90 17.44 -2.96
C ASP A 94 -3.18 16.38 -2.11
N LEU A 95 -2.33 16.81 -1.17
CA LEU A 95 -1.58 15.92 -0.28
C LEU A 95 -2.27 15.82 1.08
N ARG A 96 -2.73 14.63 1.42
CA ARG A 96 -3.46 14.32 2.65
C ARG A 96 -2.69 13.30 3.50
N GLY A 97 -2.51 13.60 4.78
CA GLY A 97 -2.06 12.62 5.76
C GLY A 97 -3.20 11.75 6.25
N SER A 98 -2.91 10.47 6.51
CA SER A 98 -3.82 9.55 7.20
C SER A 98 -3.05 8.87 8.33
N PHE A 99 -3.56 8.97 9.57
CA PHE A 99 -2.90 8.42 10.74
C PHE A 99 -3.89 7.69 11.65
N ARG A 100 -3.61 6.41 11.91
CA ARG A 100 -4.43 5.53 12.76
C ARG A 100 -5.85 5.35 12.21
N PHE A 101 -6.87 5.66 13.01
CA PHE A 101 -8.27 5.45 12.67
C PHE A 101 -9.18 6.46 13.39
N HIS A 102 -10.31 6.73 12.78
CA HIS A 102 -11.44 7.51 13.31
C HIS A 102 -12.76 6.75 13.04
N GLU A 103 -13.80 7.45 12.60
CA GLU A 103 -15.12 6.85 12.32
C GLU A 103 -15.09 5.77 11.24
N GLU A 104 -14.19 5.87 10.27
CA GLU A 104 -14.00 4.90 9.20
C GLU A 104 -13.61 3.49 9.69
N PHE A 105 -13.09 3.37 10.92
CA PHE A 105 -12.80 2.06 11.51
C PHE A 105 -14.05 1.22 11.70
N ALA A 106 -15.13 1.82 12.22
CA ALA A 106 -16.41 1.14 12.39
C ALA A 106 -16.98 0.70 11.03
N LEU A 107 -16.89 1.56 10.02
CA LEU A 107 -17.31 1.24 8.65
C LEU A 107 -16.48 0.10 8.07
N ALA A 108 -15.16 0.11 8.25
CA ALA A 108 -14.30 -0.97 7.76
C ALA A 108 -14.66 -2.33 8.39
N VAL A 109 -14.92 -2.36 9.70
CA VAL A 109 -15.38 -3.57 10.40
C VAL A 109 -16.74 -4.04 9.85
N GLU A 110 -17.67 -3.12 9.62
CA GLU A 110 -18.98 -3.45 9.04
C GLU A 110 -18.85 -4.05 7.63
N LEU A 111 -18.00 -3.47 6.76
CA LEU A 111 -17.76 -3.98 5.41
C LEU A 111 -17.15 -5.38 5.44
N MET A 112 -16.19 -5.64 6.33
CA MET A 112 -15.61 -6.98 6.52
C MET A 112 -16.65 -7.99 7.02
N ASN A 113 -17.48 -7.61 8.01
CA ASN A 113 -18.52 -8.48 8.55
C ASN A 113 -19.61 -8.82 7.52
N LYS A 114 -19.89 -7.91 6.59
CA LYS A 114 -20.81 -8.13 5.47
C LYS A 114 -20.17 -8.91 4.30
N GLY A 115 -18.87 -9.24 4.38
CA GLY A 115 -18.15 -9.91 3.31
C GLY A 115 -17.94 -9.06 2.06
N LEU A 116 -18.11 -7.73 2.16
CA LEU A 116 -17.85 -6.78 1.07
C LEU A 116 -16.38 -6.47 0.89
N VAL A 117 -15.58 -6.67 1.94
CA VAL A 117 -14.12 -6.60 1.93
C VAL A 117 -13.57 -7.88 2.54
N ASP A 118 -12.85 -8.67 1.74
CA ASP A 118 -12.18 -9.88 2.22
C ASP A 118 -10.69 -9.62 2.41
N VAL A 119 -10.27 -9.59 3.67
CA VAL A 119 -8.86 -9.42 4.07
C VAL A 119 -8.19 -10.73 4.51
N LYS A 120 -8.91 -11.85 4.49
CA LYS A 120 -8.37 -13.16 4.91
C LYS A 120 -7.14 -13.60 4.10
N PRO A 121 -7.05 -13.34 2.78
CA PRO A 121 -5.84 -13.68 2.00
C PRO A 121 -4.57 -12.97 2.49
N LEU A 122 -4.72 -11.87 3.24
CA LEU A 122 -3.58 -11.13 3.79
C LEU A 122 -3.02 -11.77 5.08
N ILE A 123 -3.78 -12.68 5.73
CA ILE A 123 -3.31 -13.43 6.89
C ILE A 123 -2.38 -14.53 6.39
N SER A 124 -1.08 -14.36 6.61
CA SER A 124 -0.06 -15.30 6.16
C SER A 124 0.10 -16.49 7.10
N HIS A 125 0.00 -16.25 8.41
CA HIS A 125 0.21 -17.26 9.45
C HIS A 125 -0.76 -17.05 10.60
N SER A 126 -1.23 -18.17 11.16
CA SER A 126 -1.99 -18.21 12.41
C SER A 126 -1.39 -19.28 13.30
N LEU A 127 -0.80 -18.86 14.43
CA LEU A 127 -0.14 -19.75 15.38
C LEU A 127 -0.88 -19.73 16.73
N PRO A 128 -0.87 -20.82 17.48
CA PRO A 128 -1.36 -20.79 18.86
C PRO A 128 -0.54 -19.82 19.71
N TYR A 129 -1.18 -19.18 20.69
CA TYR A 129 -0.51 -18.19 21.54
C TYR A 129 0.73 -18.75 22.26
N THR A 130 0.80 -20.06 22.47
CA THR A 130 1.97 -20.75 23.07
C THR A 130 3.22 -20.68 22.19
N GLN A 131 3.07 -20.37 20.90
CA GLN A 131 4.15 -20.18 19.93
C GLN A 131 4.41 -18.69 19.64
N PHE A 132 4.19 -17.83 20.63
CA PHE A 132 4.29 -16.38 20.43
C PHE A 132 5.69 -15.92 19.96
N GLU A 133 6.76 -16.55 20.44
CA GLU A 133 8.12 -16.21 20.04
C GLU A 133 8.33 -16.42 18.53
N GLU A 134 7.88 -17.56 18.00
CA GLU A 134 7.92 -17.87 16.57
C GLU A 134 7.04 -16.90 15.79
N ALA A 135 5.85 -16.60 16.28
CA ALA A 135 4.93 -15.66 15.65
C ALA A 135 5.52 -14.25 15.54
N PHE A 136 6.21 -13.77 16.59
CA PHE A 136 6.91 -12.48 16.55
C PHE A 136 8.09 -12.49 15.58
N ALA A 137 8.88 -13.56 15.54
CA ALA A 137 9.97 -13.71 14.59
C ALA A 137 9.46 -13.67 13.14
N LEU A 138 8.39 -14.42 12.84
CA LEU A 138 7.72 -14.39 11.54
C LEU A 138 7.16 -13.00 11.20
N ALA A 139 6.52 -12.33 12.15
CA ALA A 139 5.96 -10.99 11.93
C ALA A 139 7.04 -9.94 11.62
N ALA A 140 8.26 -10.14 12.12
CA ALA A 140 9.40 -9.27 11.82
C ALA A 140 10.02 -9.53 10.43
N ASP A 141 9.80 -10.72 9.86
CA ASP A 141 10.33 -11.10 8.55
C ASP A 141 9.31 -10.84 7.44
N ARG A 142 9.42 -9.67 6.82
CA ARG A 142 8.56 -9.26 5.69
C ARG A 142 8.71 -10.10 4.42
N HIS A 143 9.75 -10.93 4.32
CA HIS A 143 9.92 -11.85 3.19
C HIS A 143 9.13 -13.15 3.39
N GLN A 144 8.77 -13.50 4.62
CA GLN A 144 8.03 -14.71 4.95
C GLN A 144 6.58 -14.43 5.34
N SER A 145 6.29 -13.25 5.87
CA SER A 145 4.95 -12.94 6.36
C SER A 145 4.43 -11.58 5.90
N MET A 146 3.10 -11.46 5.87
CA MET A 146 2.39 -10.20 5.70
C MET A 146 1.61 -9.85 6.98
N LYS A 147 0.73 -10.74 7.41
CA LYS A 147 0.00 -10.61 8.67
C LYS A 147 0.08 -11.91 9.45
N VAL A 148 0.63 -11.86 10.66
CA VAL A 148 0.70 -13.00 11.59
C VAL A 148 -0.31 -12.77 12.71
N GLN A 149 -1.05 -13.83 13.05
CA GLN A 149 -2.04 -13.80 14.13
C GLN A 149 -1.73 -14.88 15.17
N LEU A 150 -2.07 -14.61 16.42
CA LEU A 150 -2.10 -15.60 17.50
C LEU A 150 -3.54 -16.07 17.74
N THR A 151 -3.73 -17.36 17.90
CA THR A 151 -5.02 -17.97 18.27
C THR A 151 -5.00 -18.34 19.75
N PHE A 152 -6.12 -18.13 20.42
CA PHE A 152 -6.34 -18.37 21.85
C PHE A 152 -7.45 -19.41 22.07
N ALA A 153 -7.50 -20.42 21.21
CA ALA A 153 -8.45 -21.52 21.34
C ALA A 153 -7.93 -22.60 22.28
#